data_0da127e7849d9c42ce4742cfcee158de
#
_entry.id   0da127e7849d9c42ce4742cfcee158de
#
_cell.length_a   1.000
_cell.length_b   1.000
_cell.length_c   1.000
_cell.angle_alpha   90.00
_cell.angle_beta   90.00
_cell.angle_gamma   90.00
#
_symmetry.space_group_name_H-M   'P 1'
#
loop_
_entity.id
_entity.type
_entity.pdbx_description
1 polymer ?
#
loop_
_entity_poly.entity_id
_entity_poly.type
_entity_poly.pdbx_seq_one_letter_code
_entity_poly.pdbx_strand_id
1 'polypeptide(L)'
;MKNNPYSRLFEPVKIGPVVTKNRFYQVPHCCGMGHQRPQAHAAMRALKAKGGWGVVSTEESEIHPSSDLAPYVEQRIWDKRDIPALSLMTEAVHEHGALAAIELAHNGNHAANLYSRLPVISPVSQSIDLIYPKQTRRMNKKDIAEFRRWHRNAALNAKAAGFDIIYVYAGHGMTLTQEFLLPEINNRTDEYGGSIENRVRLTRELLEETKDAVGDTCAVAFRFAVDELKGSDGMQFFEEGRAVVEMLAEIPDLWDVNVSDWANDSQTSRFEPNEGYQIPYVEFVKSITTKPVVGVGRLTSPDLMVSLIERGALDLIGAARPSIADPYLPNKIKAGNTDQIKECIGCNICVSSDNFAVPIRCTQNPTMGEEWRRGWDPESIKPKKTDQKALVIGSGPSGLECSMQLARRGYHVTLAEADNKLGGRVLFESSLKGLSAWKRVSDNRLYEIQQKNNIEIYKESELTLEHINELGINNIFLATGSSWRKDGVGRSRRKPILGLESLKVLTPEEAIKESKDLSGPIVV
;
A
#
# COMPACT_ATOMS: atom_id res chain seq x y z
N MET A 1 10.17 -29.49 -1.20
CA MET A 1 10.80 -28.16 -1.29
C MET A 1 12.18 -28.14 -1.99
N LYS A 2 12.88 -29.28 -2.17
CA LYS A 2 14.24 -29.29 -2.79
C LYS A 2 14.33 -28.79 -4.25
N ASN A 3 13.22 -28.62 -4.96
CA ASN A 3 13.22 -28.17 -6.37
C ASN A 3 12.45 -26.84 -6.59
N ASN A 4 12.11 -26.07 -5.54
CA ASN A 4 11.48 -24.77 -5.73
C ASN A 4 12.58 -23.71 -5.88
N PRO A 5 12.70 -23.01 -7.02
CA PRO A 5 13.72 -21.99 -7.26
C PRO A 5 13.62 -20.82 -6.26
N TYR A 6 12.47 -20.65 -5.63
CA TYR A 6 12.19 -19.58 -4.68
C TYR A 6 12.39 -20.01 -3.20
N SER A 7 13.02 -21.16 -2.94
CA SER A 7 13.16 -21.72 -1.57
C SER A 7 13.82 -20.74 -0.58
N ARG A 8 14.76 -19.92 -1.05
CA ARG A 8 15.43 -18.88 -0.24
C ARG A 8 14.45 -17.87 0.39
N LEU A 9 13.33 -17.58 -0.27
CA LEU A 9 12.30 -16.67 0.24
C LEU A 9 11.55 -17.24 1.47
N PHE A 10 11.66 -18.54 1.71
CA PHE A 10 10.97 -19.25 2.80
C PHE A 10 11.88 -19.62 3.97
N GLU A 11 13.12 -19.13 3.96
CA GLU A 11 14.02 -19.26 5.10
C GLU A 11 13.61 -18.29 6.22
N PRO A 12 13.70 -18.72 7.48
CA PRO A 12 13.44 -17.84 8.62
C PRO A 12 14.53 -16.76 8.73
N VAL A 13 14.14 -15.60 9.27
CA VAL A 13 15.07 -14.49 9.56
C VAL A 13 14.93 -14.07 11.00
N LYS A 14 16.06 -13.93 11.71
CA LYS A 14 16.11 -13.42 13.07
C LYS A 14 16.09 -11.88 13.04
N ILE A 15 15.19 -11.29 13.82
CA ILE A 15 15.04 -9.84 13.98
C ILE A 15 15.08 -9.55 15.49
N GLY A 16 16.23 -9.11 16.02
CA GLY A 16 16.40 -8.95 17.46
C GLY A 16 16.04 -10.24 18.23
N PRO A 17 15.08 -10.18 19.16
CA PRO A 17 14.65 -11.34 19.96
C PRO A 17 13.68 -12.28 19.22
N VAL A 18 13.08 -11.86 18.10
CA VAL A 18 12.05 -12.62 17.39
C VAL A 18 12.56 -13.25 16.10
N VAL A 19 11.83 -14.25 15.56
CA VAL A 19 12.20 -14.93 14.31
C VAL A 19 10.97 -15.00 13.42
N THR A 20 11.04 -14.41 12.22
CA THR A 20 9.99 -14.55 11.21
C THR A 20 10.13 -15.88 10.47
N LYS A 21 8.98 -16.49 10.13
CA LYS A 21 8.92 -17.81 9.46
C LYS A 21 9.46 -17.83 8.01
N ASN A 22 9.59 -16.67 7.38
CA ASN A 22 10.06 -16.50 6.01
C ASN A 22 10.49 -15.05 5.76
N ARG A 23 10.86 -14.72 4.52
CA ARG A 23 11.38 -13.40 4.12
C ARG A 23 10.32 -12.44 3.58
N PHE A 24 9.04 -12.76 3.66
CA PHE A 24 7.94 -11.88 3.21
C PHE A 24 7.48 -10.98 4.34
N TYR A 25 7.59 -9.68 4.15
CA TYR A 25 7.28 -8.66 5.13
C TYR A 25 6.20 -7.71 4.61
N GLN A 26 4.99 -7.75 5.17
CA GLN A 26 4.00 -6.73 4.88
C GLN A 26 4.34 -5.49 5.71
N VAL A 27 4.96 -4.51 5.05
CA VAL A 27 5.36 -3.23 5.67
C VAL A 27 4.15 -2.37 6.03
N PRO A 28 4.28 -1.43 6.97
CA PRO A 28 3.19 -0.55 7.36
C PRO A 28 2.53 0.16 6.16
N HIS A 29 1.21 0.20 6.15
CA HIS A 29 0.42 0.96 5.19
C HIS A 29 -0.96 1.30 5.75
N CYS A 30 -1.45 2.49 5.45
CA CYS A 30 -2.80 2.94 5.79
C CYS A 30 -3.87 2.08 5.12
N CYS A 31 -5.02 1.97 5.74
CA CYS A 31 -6.11 1.11 5.26
C CYS A 31 -7.50 1.73 5.42
N GLY A 32 -7.62 2.88 6.08
CA GLY A 32 -8.89 3.55 6.36
C GLY A 32 -9.83 2.78 7.28
N MET A 33 -9.32 1.79 8.01
CA MET A 33 -10.10 0.98 8.97
C MET A 33 -9.65 1.19 10.41
N GLY A 34 -8.37 1.05 10.68
CA GLY A 34 -7.66 1.31 11.91
C GLY A 34 -8.50 1.30 13.19
N HIS A 35 -8.36 2.37 13.94
CA HIS A 35 -9.05 2.57 15.23
C HIS A 35 -10.58 2.60 15.12
N GLN A 36 -11.17 3.06 13.99
CA GLN A 36 -12.63 3.17 13.85
C GLN A 36 -13.32 1.83 13.53
N ARG A 37 -12.57 0.86 12.96
CA ARG A 37 -13.11 -0.43 12.51
C ARG A 37 -12.16 -1.57 12.88
N PRO A 38 -11.89 -1.79 14.19
CA PRO A 38 -10.82 -2.70 14.62
C PRO A 38 -11.04 -4.15 14.18
N GLN A 39 -12.29 -4.63 14.08
CA GLN A 39 -12.57 -5.97 13.57
C GLN A 39 -12.27 -6.10 12.08
N ALA A 40 -12.60 -5.08 11.28
CA ALA A 40 -12.29 -5.08 9.85
C ALA A 40 -10.78 -4.96 9.61
N HIS A 41 -10.09 -4.15 10.41
CA HIS A 41 -8.64 -4.06 10.43
C HIS A 41 -7.99 -5.41 10.74
N ALA A 42 -8.40 -6.06 11.83
CA ALA A 42 -7.89 -7.36 12.24
C ALA A 42 -8.13 -8.43 11.15
N ALA A 43 -9.34 -8.51 10.57
CA ALA A 43 -9.66 -9.49 9.53
C ALA A 43 -8.81 -9.31 8.27
N MET A 44 -8.59 -8.07 7.82
CA MET A 44 -7.76 -7.77 6.66
C MET A 44 -6.30 -8.15 6.90
N ARG A 45 -5.76 -7.84 8.09
CA ARG A 45 -4.37 -8.20 8.47
C ARG A 45 -4.22 -9.72 8.64
N ALA A 46 -5.18 -10.39 9.27
CA ALA A 46 -5.21 -11.85 9.42
C ALA A 46 -5.20 -12.57 8.06
N LEU A 47 -5.93 -12.05 7.07
CA LEU A 47 -5.94 -12.62 5.72
C LEU A 47 -4.55 -12.64 5.09
N LYS A 48 -3.74 -11.61 5.31
CA LYS A 48 -2.35 -11.58 4.84
C LYS A 48 -1.49 -12.61 5.57
N ALA A 49 -1.61 -12.71 6.89
CA ALA A 49 -0.91 -13.72 7.68
C ALA A 49 -1.28 -15.15 7.23
N LYS A 50 -2.57 -15.42 6.97
CA LYS A 50 -3.10 -16.66 6.37
C LYS A 50 -2.51 -16.89 4.97
N GLY A 51 -2.33 -15.85 4.19
CA GLY A 51 -1.74 -15.89 2.85
C GLY A 51 -0.24 -16.12 2.83
N GLY A 52 0.41 -16.24 4.00
CA GLY A 52 1.80 -16.68 4.12
C GLY A 52 2.80 -15.58 4.45
N TRP A 53 2.38 -14.33 4.65
CA TRP A 53 3.29 -13.26 5.09
C TRP A 53 3.89 -13.59 6.45
N GLY A 54 5.20 -13.43 6.59
CA GLY A 54 5.95 -13.73 7.80
C GLY A 54 5.80 -12.65 8.89
N VAL A 55 5.68 -11.41 8.47
CA VAL A 55 5.36 -10.26 9.33
C VAL A 55 4.19 -9.50 8.73
N VAL A 56 3.29 -9.03 9.58
CA VAL A 56 2.12 -8.21 9.19
C VAL A 56 2.05 -6.98 10.08
N SER A 57 2.13 -5.80 9.45
CA SER A 57 2.19 -4.52 10.15
C SER A 57 0.85 -3.78 10.14
N THR A 58 0.68 -2.87 11.11
CA THR A 58 -0.39 -1.86 11.11
C THR A 58 -0.18 -0.81 10.00
N GLU A 59 -0.99 0.20 9.98
CA GLU A 59 -0.70 1.55 9.47
C GLU A 59 0.09 2.35 10.49
N GLU A 60 0.39 3.63 10.19
CA GLU A 60 0.88 4.57 11.19
C GLU A 60 -0.09 4.62 12.38
N SER A 61 0.46 4.52 13.58
CA SER A 61 -0.30 4.50 14.83
C SER A 61 0.11 5.69 15.68
N GLU A 62 -0.81 6.64 15.82
CA GLU A 62 -0.56 7.92 16.47
C GLU A 62 -0.32 7.74 17.97
N ILE A 63 0.76 8.35 18.46
CA ILE A 63 1.24 8.22 19.85
C ILE A 63 0.70 9.31 20.78
N HIS A 64 0.02 10.34 20.24
CA HIS A 64 -0.55 11.44 20.99
C HIS A 64 -1.68 12.11 20.20
N PRO A 65 -2.73 12.65 20.84
CA PRO A 65 -3.85 13.32 20.16
C PRO A 65 -3.46 14.53 19.29
N SER A 66 -2.27 15.12 19.45
CA SER A 66 -1.77 16.20 18.59
C SER A 66 -1.13 15.72 17.29
N SER A 67 -1.17 14.43 17.03
CA SER A 67 -0.57 13.80 15.85
C SER A 67 -1.52 13.68 14.65
N ASP A 68 -2.79 14.00 14.79
CA ASP A 68 -3.83 13.74 13.79
C ASP A 68 -3.45 14.26 12.39
N LEU A 69 -3.20 13.35 11.44
CA LEU A 69 -2.85 13.65 10.04
C LEU A 69 -4.07 14.19 9.25
N ALA A 70 -5.24 13.70 9.57
CA ALA A 70 -6.52 14.06 8.93
C ALA A 70 -7.60 14.35 9.98
N PRO A 71 -8.82 14.77 9.58
CA PRO A 71 -9.92 14.88 10.52
C PRO A 71 -10.25 13.58 11.25
N TYR A 72 -9.77 12.47 10.73
CA TYR A 72 -9.98 11.13 11.26
C TYR A 72 -8.63 10.49 11.57
N VAL A 73 -8.50 10.00 12.81
CA VAL A 73 -7.33 9.24 13.25
C VAL A 73 -7.31 7.89 12.52
N GLU A 74 -6.22 7.57 11.84
CA GLU A 74 -6.05 6.28 11.15
C GLU A 74 -5.99 5.14 12.15
N GLN A 75 -4.93 5.10 12.95
CA GLN A 75 -4.78 4.19 14.09
C GLN A 75 -4.21 4.99 15.26
N ARG A 76 -4.38 4.50 16.47
CA ARG A 76 -3.84 5.17 17.66
C ARG A 76 -3.45 4.17 18.75
N ILE A 77 -2.49 4.59 19.59
CA ILE A 77 -1.95 3.80 20.71
C ILE A 77 -1.56 4.69 21.89
N TRP A 78 -2.07 5.90 22.00
CA TRP A 78 -1.72 6.85 23.05
C TRP A 78 -2.35 6.55 24.41
N ASP A 79 -3.38 5.70 24.45
CA ASP A 79 -4.14 5.38 25.67
C ASP A 79 -4.21 3.85 25.86
N LYS A 80 -4.16 3.39 27.10
CA LYS A 80 -4.33 1.96 27.43
C LYS A 80 -5.66 1.39 26.96
N ARG A 81 -6.68 2.22 26.79
CA ARG A 81 -7.99 1.85 26.23
C ARG A 81 -7.93 1.44 24.75
N ASP A 82 -6.85 1.76 24.06
CA ASP A 82 -6.64 1.36 22.67
C ASP A 82 -6.12 -0.08 22.56
N ILE A 83 -5.51 -0.62 23.63
CA ILE A 83 -4.92 -1.96 23.67
C ILE A 83 -5.89 -3.06 23.22
N PRO A 84 -7.13 -3.17 23.73
CA PRO A 84 -8.03 -4.27 23.34
C PRO A 84 -8.35 -4.29 21.83
N ALA A 85 -8.47 -3.13 21.19
CA ALA A 85 -8.75 -3.03 19.75
C ALA A 85 -7.56 -3.51 18.90
N LEU A 86 -6.33 -3.22 19.36
CA LEU A 86 -5.09 -3.65 18.71
C LEU A 86 -4.79 -5.13 18.95
N SER A 87 -5.12 -5.65 20.16
CA SER A 87 -4.99 -7.08 20.46
C SER A 87 -5.80 -7.97 19.52
N LEU A 88 -6.95 -7.50 19.02
CA LEU A 88 -7.72 -8.24 18.01
C LEU A 88 -6.86 -8.51 16.76
N MET A 89 -6.03 -7.56 16.35
CA MET A 89 -5.15 -7.75 15.19
C MET A 89 -4.00 -8.70 15.51
N THR A 90 -3.30 -8.50 16.64
CA THR A 90 -2.14 -9.32 16.98
C THR A 90 -2.53 -10.78 17.17
N GLU A 91 -3.62 -11.06 17.88
CA GLU A 91 -4.17 -12.39 18.06
C GLU A 91 -4.51 -13.04 16.71
N ALA A 92 -5.25 -12.34 15.84
CA ALA A 92 -5.65 -12.85 14.53
C ALA A 92 -4.45 -13.08 13.58
N VAL A 93 -3.39 -12.29 13.69
CA VAL A 93 -2.13 -12.50 12.93
C VAL A 93 -1.36 -13.70 13.48
N HIS A 94 -1.26 -13.83 14.81
CA HIS A 94 -0.57 -14.92 15.48
C HIS A 94 -1.22 -16.29 15.23
N GLU A 95 -2.55 -16.37 15.07
CA GLU A 95 -3.26 -17.61 14.70
C GLU A 95 -2.67 -18.27 13.43
N HIS A 96 -2.04 -17.47 12.56
CA HIS A 96 -1.41 -17.96 11.33
C HIS A 96 0.12 -18.06 11.42
N GLY A 97 0.69 -17.94 12.63
CA GLY A 97 2.14 -18.04 12.88
C GLY A 97 2.94 -16.93 12.20
N ALA A 98 2.38 -15.76 12.00
CA ALA A 98 3.06 -14.56 11.54
C ALA A 98 3.36 -13.65 12.74
N LEU A 99 4.39 -12.80 12.64
CA LEU A 99 4.68 -11.75 13.60
C LEU A 99 3.81 -10.53 13.32
N ALA A 100 3.38 -9.84 14.38
CA ALA A 100 2.64 -8.59 14.31
C ALA A 100 3.56 -7.40 14.56
N ALA A 101 3.49 -6.37 13.71
CA ALA A 101 4.29 -5.15 13.84
C ALA A 101 3.42 -3.90 13.92
N ILE A 102 3.88 -2.86 14.64
CA ILE A 102 3.20 -1.57 14.78
C ILE A 102 4.14 -0.41 14.49
N GLU A 103 3.67 0.56 13.69
CA GLU A 103 4.41 1.76 13.35
C GLU A 103 3.95 2.92 14.22
N LEU A 104 4.84 3.39 15.12
CA LEU A 104 4.56 4.51 16.01
C LEU A 104 4.84 5.83 15.31
N ALA A 105 3.85 6.72 15.23
CA ALA A 105 3.95 7.97 14.48
C ALA A 105 3.49 9.19 15.27
N HIS A 106 4.09 10.34 14.94
CA HIS A 106 3.59 11.67 15.23
C HIS A 106 3.85 12.55 14.00
N ASN A 107 2.79 13.12 13.45
CA ASN A 107 2.84 13.76 12.14
C ASN A 107 3.38 15.20 12.14
N GLY A 108 3.87 15.70 13.28
CA GLY A 108 4.57 16.96 13.37
C GLY A 108 3.84 18.11 12.67
N ASN A 109 4.53 18.78 11.76
CA ASN A 109 3.99 19.89 10.98
C ASN A 109 2.84 19.47 10.04
N HIS A 110 2.71 18.18 9.72
CA HIS A 110 1.63 17.63 8.90
C HIS A 110 0.36 17.35 9.67
N ALA A 111 0.39 17.37 11.03
CA ALA A 111 -0.80 17.16 11.83
C ALA A 111 -1.91 18.14 11.43
N ALA A 112 -3.13 17.63 11.22
CA ALA A 112 -4.28 18.45 10.82
C ALA A 112 -4.82 19.34 11.94
N ASN A 113 -4.59 18.96 13.19
CA ASN A 113 -5.07 19.66 14.38
C ASN A 113 -6.60 19.84 14.41
N LEU A 114 -7.33 18.95 13.77
CA LEU A 114 -8.80 19.01 13.71
C LEU A 114 -9.47 18.17 14.79
N TYR A 115 -8.82 17.09 15.18
CA TYR A 115 -9.28 16.21 16.26
C TYR A 115 -8.93 16.76 17.64
N SER A 116 -7.65 17.04 17.88
CA SER A 116 -7.13 17.45 19.18
C SER A 116 -7.37 18.91 19.52
N ARG A 117 -7.41 19.79 18.51
CA ARG A 117 -7.39 21.26 18.66
C ARG A 117 -6.15 21.79 19.38
N LEU A 118 -5.10 21.00 19.48
CA LEU A 118 -3.81 21.40 20.06
C LEU A 118 -2.94 22.15 19.03
N PRO A 119 -2.02 23.02 19.45
CA PRO A 119 -1.07 23.63 18.53
C PRO A 119 -0.23 22.58 17.82
N VAL A 120 -0.07 22.72 16.52
CA VAL A 120 0.82 21.88 15.72
C VAL A 120 2.26 22.13 16.17
N ILE A 121 3.02 21.08 16.43
CA ILE A 121 4.41 21.15 16.91
C ILE A 121 5.39 20.72 15.83
N SER A 122 6.57 21.36 15.83
CA SER A 122 7.64 21.09 14.86
C SER A 122 8.99 21.51 15.48
N PRO A 123 10.15 21.09 14.93
CA PRO A 123 11.45 21.64 15.34
C PRO A 123 11.51 23.17 15.32
N VAL A 124 10.73 23.80 14.46
CA VAL A 124 10.73 25.26 14.24
C VAL A 124 9.32 25.82 14.15
N SER A 125 9.19 27.15 14.29
CA SER A 125 7.95 27.88 14.00
C SER A 125 7.94 28.30 12.55
N GLN A 126 6.97 27.80 11.78
CA GLN A 126 6.83 28.08 10.35
C GLN A 126 5.37 28.02 9.92
N SER A 127 5.04 28.70 8.84
CA SER A 127 3.74 28.55 8.18
C SER A 127 3.74 27.27 7.36
N ILE A 128 2.65 26.53 7.43
CA ILE A 128 2.43 25.31 6.64
C ILE A 128 1.28 25.57 5.68
N ASP A 129 1.58 25.39 4.41
CA ASP A 129 0.74 25.74 3.26
C ASP A 129 0.04 24.52 2.63
N LEU A 130 -0.33 23.56 3.47
CA LEU A 130 -1.02 22.35 3.03
C LEU A 130 -2.55 22.54 3.05
N ILE A 131 -3.28 21.44 2.87
CA ILE A 131 -4.75 21.37 2.88
C ILE A 131 -5.36 22.11 4.10
N TYR A 132 -4.65 22.12 5.21
CA TYR A 132 -5.02 22.81 6.44
C TYR A 132 -3.95 23.86 6.78
N PRO A 133 -4.04 25.11 6.24
CA PRO A 133 -3.09 26.18 6.53
C PRO A 133 -2.99 26.43 8.03
N LYS A 134 -1.78 26.44 8.57
CA LYS A 134 -1.52 26.57 10.00
C LYS A 134 -0.13 27.12 10.29
N GLN A 135 0.07 27.54 11.52
CA GLN A 135 1.36 27.94 12.07
C GLN A 135 1.84 26.86 13.05
N THR A 136 3.05 26.37 12.86
CA THR A 136 3.66 25.44 13.82
C THR A 136 4.21 26.21 15.01
N ARG A 137 4.20 25.58 16.16
CA ARG A 137 4.88 26.03 17.36
C ARG A 137 6.20 25.27 17.52
N ARG A 138 7.31 26.03 17.59
CA ARG A 138 8.64 25.44 17.86
C ARG A 138 8.64 24.70 19.19
N MET A 139 9.10 23.45 19.17
CA MET A 139 9.32 22.66 20.37
C MET A 139 10.48 23.21 21.19
N ASN A 140 10.28 23.36 22.49
CA ASN A 140 11.35 23.56 23.45
C ASN A 140 11.85 22.20 23.99
N LYS A 141 12.88 22.19 24.85
CA LYS A 141 13.44 20.95 25.41
C LYS A 141 12.44 20.15 26.25
N LYS A 142 11.48 20.82 26.89
CA LYS A 142 10.42 20.14 27.64
C LYS A 142 9.46 19.43 26.68
N ASP A 143 9.11 20.06 25.56
CA ASP A 143 8.27 19.44 24.53
C ASP A 143 8.97 18.20 23.92
N ILE A 144 10.28 18.25 23.69
CA ILE A 144 11.07 17.12 23.21
C ILE A 144 11.05 15.96 24.23
N ALA A 145 11.25 16.27 25.51
CA ALA A 145 11.17 15.27 26.58
C ALA A 145 9.76 14.66 26.69
N GLU A 146 8.69 15.45 26.52
CA GLU A 146 7.32 14.97 26.50
C GLU A 146 7.07 14.07 25.26
N PHE A 147 7.54 14.44 24.09
CA PHE A 147 7.43 13.63 22.87
C PHE A 147 8.10 12.25 23.05
N ARG A 148 9.32 12.19 23.61
CA ARG A 148 9.99 10.94 23.96
C ARG A 148 9.18 10.11 24.95
N ARG A 149 8.57 10.76 25.94
CA ARG A 149 7.68 10.08 26.90
C ARG A 149 6.43 9.50 26.22
N TRP A 150 5.81 10.23 25.29
CA TRP A 150 4.66 9.71 24.54
C TRP A 150 5.03 8.48 23.71
N HIS A 151 6.17 8.54 23.03
CA HIS A 151 6.68 7.43 22.24
C HIS A 151 6.97 6.20 23.10
N ARG A 152 7.66 6.38 24.23
CA ARG A 152 7.91 5.31 25.20
C ARG A 152 6.61 4.68 25.72
N ASN A 153 5.61 5.48 26.07
CA ASN A 153 4.31 4.99 26.54
C ASN A 153 3.57 4.20 25.44
N ALA A 154 3.61 4.69 24.22
CA ALA A 154 3.04 4.00 23.08
C ALA A 154 3.73 2.65 22.82
N ALA A 155 5.05 2.58 22.94
CA ALA A 155 5.80 1.32 22.85
C ALA A 155 5.40 0.31 23.92
N LEU A 156 5.22 0.75 25.18
CA LEU A 156 4.72 -0.09 26.27
C LEU A 156 3.29 -0.59 26.03
N ASN A 157 2.41 0.27 25.52
CA ASN A 157 1.05 -0.11 25.16
C ASN A 157 1.04 -1.11 23.98
N ALA A 158 1.91 -0.92 23.00
CA ALA A 158 2.08 -1.83 21.86
C ALA A 158 2.56 -3.22 22.32
N LYS A 159 3.56 -3.27 23.20
CA LYS A 159 3.98 -4.52 23.85
C LYS A 159 2.83 -5.20 24.59
N ALA A 160 2.04 -4.43 25.34
CA ALA A 160 0.87 -4.96 26.07
C ALA A 160 -0.25 -5.45 25.14
N ALA A 161 -0.35 -4.89 23.92
CA ALA A 161 -1.28 -5.33 22.89
C ALA A 161 -0.79 -6.59 22.14
N GLY A 162 0.41 -7.10 22.41
CA GLY A 162 0.95 -8.32 21.83
C GLY A 162 1.75 -8.14 20.53
N PHE A 163 2.22 -6.94 20.23
CA PHE A 163 3.10 -6.73 19.07
C PHE A 163 4.50 -7.28 19.30
N ASP A 164 5.06 -7.91 18.27
CA ASP A 164 6.40 -8.50 18.25
C ASP A 164 7.47 -7.51 17.78
N ILE A 165 7.10 -6.56 16.92
CA ILE A 165 8.00 -5.57 16.32
C ILE A 165 7.40 -4.17 16.47
N ILE A 166 8.19 -3.24 17.00
CA ILE A 166 7.76 -1.86 17.23
C ILE A 166 8.67 -0.92 16.43
N TYR A 167 8.07 -0.07 15.61
CA TYR A 167 8.79 0.85 14.74
C TYR A 167 8.99 2.22 15.40
N VAL A 168 10.20 2.74 15.23
CA VAL A 168 10.48 4.18 15.20
C VAL A 168 10.40 4.62 13.74
N TYR A 169 9.67 5.68 13.46
CA TYR A 169 9.36 6.08 12.09
C TYR A 169 9.88 7.48 11.74
N ALA A 170 10.69 7.55 10.66
CA ALA A 170 11.24 8.77 10.10
C ALA A 170 11.23 8.69 8.56
N GLY A 171 10.05 8.77 7.96
CA GLY A 171 9.93 8.61 6.52
C GLY A 171 8.72 9.30 5.92
N HIS A 172 8.64 9.26 4.60
CA HIS A 172 7.56 9.78 3.76
C HIS A 172 7.30 11.30 3.86
N GLY A 173 8.25 12.08 4.44
CA GLY A 173 8.08 13.51 4.62
C GLY A 173 7.04 13.92 5.66
N MET A 174 6.51 12.99 6.45
CA MET A 174 5.29 13.22 7.25
C MET A 174 5.49 13.17 8.76
N THR A 175 6.67 12.81 9.27
CA THR A 175 6.82 12.54 10.69
C THR A 175 7.68 13.55 11.42
N LEU A 176 7.30 13.86 12.67
CA LEU A 176 8.07 14.74 13.54
C LEU A 176 9.51 14.26 13.71
N THR A 177 9.72 12.95 13.79
CA THR A 177 11.07 12.36 13.88
C THR A 177 11.91 12.70 12.65
N GLN A 178 11.31 12.60 11.44
CA GLN A 178 12.01 12.97 10.21
C GLN A 178 12.27 14.48 10.11
N GLU A 179 11.34 15.33 10.57
CA GLU A 179 11.55 16.78 10.57
C GLU A 179 12.81 17.21 11.33
N PHE A 180 13.19 16.49 12.39
CA PHE A 180 14.42 16.74 13.10
C PHE A 180 15.68 16.36 12.30
N LEU A 181 15.60 15.42 11.37
CA LEU A 181 16.71 15.00 10.52
C LEU A 181 16.95 16.00 9.37
N LEU A 182 15.89 16.62 8.84
CA LEU A 182 15.91 17.41 7.61
C LEU A 182 16.43 18.84 7.85
N PRO A 183 17.53 19.27 7.21
CA PRO A 183 18.12 20.60 7.41
C PRO A 183 17.22 21.73 6.90
N GLU A 184 16.41 21.50 5.88
CA GLU A 184 15.47 22.48 5.33
C GLU A 184 14.31 22.81 6.29
N ILE A 185 14.02 21.89 7.23
CA ILE A 185 13.00 22.09 8.27
C ILE A 185 13.67 22.47 9.60
N ASN A 186 14.72 21.75 10.02
CA ASN A 186 15.33 21.89 11.34
C ASN A 186 16.44 22.95 11.36
N ASN A 187 16.05 24.20 11.55
CA ASN A 187 17.00 25.32 11.73
C ASN A 187 17.38 25.59 13.20
N ARG A 188 17.29 24.59 14.09
CA ARG A 188 17.64 24.73 15.51
C ARG A 188 19.14 24.96 15.70
N THR A 189 19.47 25.70 16.76
CA THR A 189 20.85 26.02 17.15
C THR A 189 21.27 25.37 18.47
N ASP A 190 20.41 24.51 19.02
CA ASP A 190 20.70 23.71 20.21
C ASP A 190 21.19 22.30 19.82
N GLU A 191 21.36 21.43 20.81
CA GLU A 191 21.85 20.06 20.64
C GLU A 191 20.96 19.15 19.76
N TYR A 192 19.82 19.62 19.30
CA TYR A 192 18.91 18.89 18.40
C TYR A 192 18.90 19.47 16.97
N GLY A 193 19.82 20.38 16.63
CA GLY A 193 19.90 20.99 15.29
C GLY A 193 21.31 21.40 14.90
N GLY A 194 21.47 21.89 13.68
CA GLY A 194 22.75 22.22 13.08
C GLY A 194 23.43 21.00 12.47
N SER A 195 24.49 20.46 13.07
CA SER A 195 25.21 19.31 12.50
C SER A 195 24.33 18.05 12.41
N ILE A 196 24.70 17.13 11.53
CA ILE A 196 23.97 15.85 11.36
C ILE A 196 23.93 15.03 12.67
N GLU A 197 25.01 15.06 13.47
CA GLU A 197 25.07 14.38 14.76
C GLU A 197 24.01 14.89 15.73
N ASN A 198 23.77 16.22 15.71
CA ASN A 198 22.73 16.83 16.52
C ASN A 198 21.33 16.53 16.00
N ARG A 199 21.14 16.55 14.67
CA ARG A 199 19.85 16.25 14.05
C ARG A 199 19.45 14.78 14.26
N VAL A 200 20.40 13.86 14.27
CA VAL A 200 20.19 12.42 14.52
C VAL A 200 19.91 12.12 16.00
N ARG A 201 20.26 12.99 16.91
CA ARG A 201 20.14 12.78 18.37
C ARG A 201 18.76 12.30 18.81
N LEU A 202 17.68 13.00 18.38
CA LEU A 202 16.32 12.59 18.76
C LEU A 202 15.98 11.19 18.29
N THR A 203 16.32 10.84 17.06
CA THR A 203 16.09 9.51 16.50
C THR A 203 16.82 8.43 17.28
N ARG A 204 18.09 8.68 17.64
CA ARG A 204 18.87 7.78 18.48
C ARG A 204 18.22 7.57 19.84
N GLU A 205 17.84 8.66 20.52
CA GLU A 205 17.19 8.61 21.84
C GLU A 205 15.87 7.82 21.79
N LEU A 206 15.06 8.00 20.73
CA LEU A 206 13.82 7.23 20.56
C LEU A 206 14.09 5.74 20.37
N LEU A 207 15.09 5.37 19.56
CA LEU A 207 15.46 3.97 19.34
C LEU A 207 15.94 3.31 20.64
N GLU A 208 16.86 3.96 21.36
CA GLU A 208 17.43 3.44 22.61
C GLU A 208 16.36 3.33 23.70
N GLU A 209 15.51 4.34 23.86
CA GLU A 209 14.41 4.32 24.85
C GLU A 209 13.31 3.33 24.50
N THR A 210 13.05 3.08 23.21
CA THR A 210 12.11 2.05 22.78
C THR A 210 12.66 0.67 23.13
N LYS A 211 13.94 0.41 22.85
CA LYS A 211 14.60 -0.85 23.24
C LYS A 211 14.58 -1.07 24.75
N ASP A 212 14.89 -0.03 25.53
CA ASP A 212 14.80 -0.09 26.99
C ASP A 212 13.37 -0.39 27.46
N ALA A 213 12.36 0.23 26.86
CA ALA A 213 10.96 0.03 27.24
C ALA A 213 10.46 -1.38 26.96
N VAL A 214 10.83 -1.97 25.83
CA VAL A 214 10.30 -3.27 25.41
C VAL A 214 11.19 -4.45 25.86
N GLY A 215 12.47 -4.21 26.14
CA GLY A 215 13.43 -5.23 26.58
C GLY A 215 13.61 -6.33 25.52
N ASP A 216 13.88 -7.55 25.98
CA ASP A 216 14.19 -8.70 25.12
C ASP A 216 12.94 -9.45 24.61
N THR A 217 11.78 -8.79 24.57
CA THR A 217 10.53 -9.43 24.13
C THR A 217 10.03 -8.96 22.78
N CYS A 218 10.37 -7.74 22.37
CA CYS A 218 9.99 -7.17 21.08
C CYS A 218 11.24 -6.69 20.35
N ALA A 219 11.24 -6.82 19.02
CA ALA A 219 12.24 -6.18 18.17
C ALA A 219 11.90 -4.70 17.97
N VAL A 220 12.91 -3.87 17.79
CA VAL A 220 12.76 -2.45 17.43
C VAL A 220 13.22 -2.24 16.00
N ALA A 221 12.29 -1.85 15.15
CA ALA A 221 12.55 -1.52 13.76
C ALA A 221 12.71 -0.01 13.57
N PHE A 222 13.53 0.39 12.63
CA PHE A 222 13.64 1.78 12.20
C PHE A 222 13.22 1.91 10.73
N ARG A 223 12.14 2.64 10.49
CA ARG A 223 11.71 2.96 9.13
C ARG A 223 12.22 4.34 8.74
N PHE A 224 13.02 4.38 7.67
CA PHE A 224 13.75 5.57 7.28
C PHE A 224 13.72 5.79 5.77
N ALA A 225 13.38 7.03 5.35
CA ALA A 225 13.56 7.48 3.98
C ALA A 225 14.99 7.96 3.79
N VAL A 226 15.81 7.14 3.13
CA VAL A 226 17.25 7.42 2.93
C VAL A 226 17.51 8.52 1.90
N ASP A 227 16.52 8.82 1.07
CA ASP A 227 16.59 9.84 0.02
C ASP A 227 15.21 10.46 -0.17
N GLU A 228 15.13 11.78 -0.28
CA GLU A 228 13.86 12.47 -0.52
C GLU A 228 13.52 12.63 -2.01
N LEU A 229 14.41 12.25 -2.92
CA LEU A 229 14.30 12.45 -4.38
C LEU A 229 14.11 13.92 -4.79
N LYS A 230 14.62 14.85 -3.97
CA LYS A 230 14.61 16.29 -4.22
C LYS A 230 15.97 16.83 -4.73
N GLY A 231 16.93 15.93 -4.99
CA GLY A 231 18.30 16.29 -5.35
C GLY A 231 18.98 17.10 -4.23
N SER A 232 19.67 18.17 -4.58
CA SER A 232 20.39 19.04 -3.61
C SER A 232 19.48 19.76 -2.61
N ASP A 233 18.18 19.80 -2.84
CA ASP A 233 17.20 20.48 -2.00
C ASP A 233 16.65 19.57 -0.88
N GLY A 234 17.16 18.35 -0.75
CA GLY A 234 16.74 17.39 0.27
C GLY A 234 17.84 16.41 0.64
N MET A 235 17.52 15.52 1.57
CA MET A 235 18.42 14.45 1.99
C MET A 235 18.69 13.49 0.82
N GLN A 236 19.96 13.15 0.59
CA GLN A 236 20.40 12.23 -0.47
C GLN A 236 21.05 10.98 0.13
N PHE A 237 20.76 9.82 -0.46
CA PHE A 237 21.19 8.51 0.04
C PHE A 237 22.72 8.33 0.09
N PHE A 238 23.47 9.02 -0.74
CA PHE A 238 24.94 8.94 -0.80
C PHE A 238 25.65 9.98 0.09
N GLU A 239 24.91 10.89 0.70
CA GLU A 239 25.41 11.94 1.61
C GLU A 239 24.81 11.79 3.01
N GLU A 240 23.87 12.68 3.41
CA GLU A 240 23.31 12.68 4.75
C GLU A 240 22.48 11.43 5.07
N GLY A 241 21.77 10.87 4.08
CA GLY A 241 21.05 9.61 4.27
C GLY A 241 21.99 8.48 4.68
N ARG A 242 23.17 8.40 4.03
CA ARG A 242 24.24 7.47 4.40
C ARG A 242 24.78 7.74 5.80
N ALA A 243 25.06 9.00 6.13
CA ALA A 243 25.56 9.37 7.44
C ALA A 243 24.60 8.98 8.57
N VAL A 244 23.28 9.15 8.39
CA VAL A 244 22.27 8.68 9.35
C VAL A 244 22.36 7.17 9.54
N VAL A 245 22.45 6.40 8.45
CA VAL A 245 22.56 4.93 8.52
C VAL A 245 23.83 4.53 9.25
N GLU A 246 24.99 5.13 8.94
CA GLU A 246 26.27 4.84 9.60
C GLU A 246 26.23 5.14 11.10
N MET A 247 25.61 6.26 11.53
CA MET A 247 25.50 6.63 12.92
C MET A 247 24.56 5.73 13.74
N LEU A 248 23.59 5.10 13.11
CA LEU A 248 22.56 4.29 13.78
C LEU A 248 22.66 2.80 13.43
N ALA A 249 23.66 2.37 12.66
CA ALA A 249 23.78 1.08 11.99
C ALA A 249 23.32 -0.13 12.81
N GLU A 250 23.78 -0.23 14.07
CA GLU A 250 23.56 -1.39 14.94
C GLU A 250 22.51 -1.16 16.05
N ILE A 251 21.88 0.04 16.10
CA ILE A 251 20.92 0.35 17.16
C ILE A 251 19.57 -0.35 16.93
N PRO A 252 18.89 -0.21 15.78
CA PRO A 252 17.65 -0.95 15.54
C PRO A 252 17.94 -2.43 15.31
N ASP A 253 16.94 -3.27 15.49
CA ASP A 253 17.01 -4.71 15.21
C ASP A 253 16.64 -5.03 13.76
N LEU A 254 16.00 -4.07 13.06
CA LEU A 254 15.58 -4.14 11.66
C LEU A 254 15.62 -2.75 11.04
N TRP A 255 16.14 -2.66 9.83
CA TRP A 255 16.01 -1.50 8.96
C TRP A 255 14.89 -1.70 7.95
N ASP A 256 13.90 -0.81 7.92
CA ASP A 256 12.88 -0.70 6.87
C ASP A 256 13.18 0.57 6.07
N VAL A 257 13.75 0.38 4.87
CA VAL A 257 14.30 1.48 4.10
C VAL A 257 13.47 1.77 2.86
N ASN A 258 13.22 3.05 2.64
CA ASN A 258 12.47 3.55 1.50
C ASN A 258 13.03 4.89 1.00
N VAL A 259 12.35 5.49 0.02
CA VAL A 259 12.70 6.79 -0.53
C VAL A 259 11.48 7.68 -0.66
N SER A 260 11.74 9.00 -0.73
CA SER A 260 10.77 10.02 -1.09
C SER A 260 9.73 10.35 -0.03
N ASP A 261 8.90 11.33 -0.34
CA ASP A 261 7.71 11.65 0.42
C ASP A 261 6.53 10.73 0.01
N TRP A 262 5.47 10.77 0.79
CA TRP A 262 4.29 9.93 0.59
C TRP A 262 3.64 10.12 -0.79
N ALA A 263 3.48 11.35 -1.25
CA ALA A 263 2.84 11.66 -2.52
C ALA A 263 3.70 11.21 -3.71
N ASN A 264 4.99 11.51 -3.67
CA ASN A 264 5.93 11.20 -4.74
C ASN A 264 6.21 9.69 -4.84
N ASP A 265 6.39 8.99 -3.73
CA ASP A 265 6.53 7.53 -3.68
C ASP A 265 5.34 6.83 -4.33
N SER A 266 4.13 7.21 -3.98
CA SER A 266 2.91 6.65 -4.54
C SER A 266 2.75 6.94 -6.04
N GLN A 267 3.11 8.12 -6.49
CA GLN A 267 3.03 8.53 -7.90
C GLN A 267 4.11 7.86 -8.75
N THR A 268 5.36 7.91 -8.31
CA THR A 268 6.51 7.33 -9.04
C THR A 268 6.23 5.87 -9.39
N SER A 269 5.78 5.07 -8.43
CA SER A 269 5.48 3.67 -8.69
C SER A 269 4.28 3.43 -9.63
N ARG A 270 3.44 4.43 -9.88
CA ARG A 270 2.33 4.35 -10.83
C ARG A 270 2.79 4.38 -12.28
N PHE A 271 3.73 5.27 -12.60
CA PHE A 271 4.19 5.50 -13.98
C PHE A 271 5.47 4.76 -14.32
N GLU A 272 6.17 4.23 -13.33
CA GLU A 272 7.35 3.41 -13.54
C GLU A 272 6.95 1.94 -13.75
N PRO A 273 7.21 1.36 -14.93
CA PRO A 273 6.88 -0.04 -15.21
C PRO A 273 7.76 -1.00 -14.40
N ASN A 274 8.94 -0.56 -13.96
CA ASN A 274 9.92 -1.41 -13.34
C ASN A 274 9.64 -1.60 -11.85
N GLU A 275 9.53 -2.85 -11.43
CA GLU A 275 9.56 -3.22 -10.02
C GLU A 275 10.93 -2.96 -9.42
N GLY A 276 10.96 -2.68 -8.11
CA GLY A 276 12.22 -2.48 -7.41
C GLY A 276 12.90 -1.15 -7.69
N TYR A 277 12.18 -0.13 -8.17
CA TYR A 277 12.77 1.17 -8.51
C TYR A 277 13.47 1.86 -7.32
N GLN A 278 13.13 1.51 -6.08
CA GLN A 278 13.78 2.03 -4.87
C GLN A 278 15.12 1.34 -4.56
N ILE A 279 15.35 0.14 -5.09
CA ILE A 279 16.52 -0.68 -4.73
C ILE A 279 17.85 0.05 -4.92
N PRO A 280 18.12 0.76 -6.04
CA PRO A 280 19.38 1.46 -6.23
C PRO A 280 19.70 2.49 -5.14
N TYR A 281 18.68 3.03 -4.48
CA TYR A 281 18.84 4.01 -3.41
C TYR A 281 19.01 3.38 -2.02
N VAL A 282 18.56 2.14 -1.81
CA VAL A 282 18.48 1.53 -0.47
C VAL A 282 19.45 0.37 -0.26
N GLU A 283 19.95 -0.29 -1.32
CA GLU A 283 20.78 -1.49 -1.19
C GLU A 283 22.11 -1.25 -0.48
N PHE A 284 22.64 -0.02 -0.47
CA PHE A 284 23.87 0.33 0.25
C PHE A 284 23.74 0.09 1.78
N VAL A 285 22.53 0.18 2.34
CA VAL A 285 22.29 0.02 3.77
C VAL A 285 22.78 -1.33 4.27
N LYS A 286 22.58 -2.39 3.47
CA LYS A 286 23.06 -3.73 3.82
C LYS A 286 24.58 -3.83 3.92
N SER A 287 25.34 -2.97 3.26
CA SER A 287 26.81 -2.94 3.38
C SER A 287 27.31 -2.25 4.65
N ILE A 288 26.43 -1.54 5.38
CA ILE A 288 26.79 -0.74 6.56
C ILE A 288 26.38 -1.46 7.86
N THR A 289 25.27 -2.18 7.86
CA THR A 289 24.71 -2.80 9.08
C THR A 289 24.77 -4.33 9.03
N THR A 290 24.94 -4.96 10.19
CA THR A 290 24.76 -6.41 10.38
C THR A 290 23.30 -6.81 10.56
N LYS A 291 22.42 -5.84 10.80
CA LYS A 291 20.99 -6.07 11.02
C LYS A 291 20.27 -6.43 9.73
N PRO A 292 19.14 -7.16 9.82
CA PRO A 292 18.29 -7.40 8.66
C PRO A 292 17.80 -6.09 8.05
N VAL A 293 17.69 -6.09 6.71
CA VAL A 293 17.18 -4.96 5.93
C VAL A 293 15.97 -5.42 5.13
N VAL A 294 14.85 -4.72 5.27
CA VAL A 294 13.66 -4.85 4.42
C VAL A 294 13.57 -3.65 3.49
N GLY A 295 13.34 -3.89 2.22
CA GLY A 295 13.14 -2.84 1.21
C GLY A 295 11.89 -3.10 0.39
N VAL A 296 11.39 -2.04 -0.22
CA VAL A 296 10.16 -2.02 -1.01
C VAL A 296 10.43 -1.56 -2.46
N GLY A 297 9.39 -1.46 -3.26
CA GLY A 297 9.47 -1.02 -4.66
C GLY A 297 8.44 -1.73 -5.53
N ARG A 298 7.26 -2.01 -5.01
CA ARG A 298 6.18 -2.72 -5.71
C ARG A 298 6.60 -4.11 -6.22
N LEU A 299 7.41 -4.81 -5.42
CA LEU A 299 7.92 -6.15 -5.75
C LEU A 299 6.75 -7.14 -5.87
N THR A 300 6.57 -7.72 -7.04
CA THR A 300 5.55 -8.74 -7.35
C THR A 300 6.12 -9.95 -8.08
N SER A 301 7.27 -9.79 -8.76
CA SER A 301 7.98 -10.89 -9.43
C SER A 301 8.80 -11.73 -8.46
N PRO A 302 8.52 -13.05 -8.33
CA PRO A 302 9.32 -13.95 -7.51
C PRO A 302 10.79 -14.03 -7.93
N ASP A 303 11.07 -13.93 -9.24
CA ASP A 303 12.43 -13.95 -9.77
C ASP A 303 13.24 -12.76 -9.30
N LEU A 304 12.64 -11.56 -9.32
CA LEU A 304 13.31 -10.37 -8.78
C LEU A 304 13.50 -10.49 -7.26
N MET A 305 12.49 -10.97 -6.53
CA MET A 305 12.57 -11.14 -5.07
C MET A 305 13.72 -12.07 -4.67
N VAL A 306 13.85 -13.26 -5.30
CA VAL A 306 14.92 -14.19 -4.98
C VAL A 306 16.28 -13.61 -5.36
N SER A 307 16.40 -12.94 -6.50
CA SER A 307 17.62 -12.27 -6.94
C SER A 307 18.10 -11.21 -5.94
N LEU A 308 17.19 -10.41 -5.37
CA LEU A 308 17.52 -9.40 -4.36
C LEU A 308 18.09 -10.03 -3.07
N ILE A 309 17.53 -11.17 -2.64
CA ILE A 309 18.02 -11.91 -1.47
C ILE A 309 19.38 -12.57 -1.77
N GLU A 310 19.52 -13.24 -2.91
CA GLU A 310 20.73 -13.99 -3.26
C GLU A 310 21.94 -13.09 -3.47
N ARG A 311 21.76 -11.91 -4.07
CA ARG A 311 22.86 -10.94 -4.23
C ARG A 311 23.13 -10.10 -2.98
N GLY A 312 22.37 -10.31 -1.89
CA GLY A 312 22.58 -9.62 -0.62
C GLY A 312 22.17 -8.15 -0.64
N ALA A 313 21.25 -7.75 -1.52
CA ALA A 313 20.70 -6.39 -1.54
C ALA A 313 19.70 -6.16 -0.38
N LEU A 314 18.93 -7.19 -0.05
CA LEU A 314 17.95 -7.19 1.04
C LEU A 314 18.00 -8.53 1.80
N ASP A 315 17.49 -8.54 3.04
CA ASP A 315 17.22 -9.76 3.81
C ASP A 315 15.74 -10.15 3.77
N LEU A 316 14.86 -9.17 3.60
CA LEU A 316 13.40 -9.33 3.61
C LEU A 316 12.77 -8.55 2.45
N ILE A 317 11.75 -9.14 1.87
CA ILE A 317 10.95 -8.55 0.78
C ILE A 317 9.77 -7.79 1.36
N GLY A 318 9.85 -6.48 1.32
CA GLY A 318 8.81 -5.58 1.80
C GLY A 318 7.70 -5.36 0.78
N ALA A 319 6.45 -5.37 1.23
CA ALA A 319 5.30 -5.09 0.38
C ALA A 319 4.15 -4.42 1.11
N ALA A 320 3.73 -3.24 0.66
CA ALA A 320 2.43 -2.64 0.98
C ALA A 320 1.41 -3.03 -0.10
N ARG A 321 1.43 -2.34 -1.25
CA ARG A 321 0.46 -2.54 -2.35
C ARG A 321 0.42 -3.95 -2.95
N PRO A 322 1.55 -4.70 -3.12
CA PRO A 322 1.48 -6.09 -3.56
C PRO A 322 0.69 -6.99 -2.59
N SER A 323 0.81 -6.78 -1.26
CA SER A 323 0.05 -7.53 -0.26
C SER A 323 -1.45 -7.18 -0.23
N ILE A 324 -1.82 -6.02 -0.79
CA ILE A 324 -3.22 -5.59 -0.98
C ILE A 324 -3.79 -6.26 -2.24
N ALA A 325 -3.02 -6.27 -3.32
CA ALA A 325 -3.42 -6.86 -4.59
C ALA A 325 -3.57 -8.39 -4.49
N ASP A 326 -2.61 -9.04 -3.83
CA ASP A 326 -2.64 -10.47 -3.56
C ASP A 326 -2.20 -10.81 -2.12
N PRO A 327 -3.14 -10.95 -1.19
CA PRO A 327 -2.79 -11.36 0.17
C PRO A 327 -2.17 -12.76 0.24
N TYR A 328 -2.38 -13.62 -0.78
CA TYR A 328 -1.85 -14.99 -0.85
C TYR A 328 -0.56 -15.12 -1.68
N LEU A 329 0.06 -14.02 -2.08
CA LEU A 329 1.28 -14.02 -2.90
C LEU A 329 2.36 -14.98 -2.36
N PRO A 330 2.73 -15.01 -1.06
CA PRO A 330 3.73 -15.95 -0.56
C PRO A 330 3.31 -17.42 -0.71
N ASN A 331 2.04 -17.74 -0.42
CA ASN A 331 1.56 -19.11 -0.54
C ASN A 331 1.52 -19.59 -2.00
N LYS A 332 1.19 -18.72 -2.95
CA LYS A 332 1.23 -19.01 -4.39
C LYS A 332 2.65 -19.29 -4.88
N ILE A 333 3.63 -18.47 -4.46
CA ILE A 333 5.04 -18.73 -4.76
C ILE A 333 5.49 -20.08 -4.16
N LYS A 334 5.12 -20.35 -2.91
CA LYS A 334 5.45 -21.62 -2.24
C LYS A 334 4.90 -22.83 -2.98
N ALA A 335 3.69 -22.72 -3.52
CA ALA A 335 3.01 -23.76 -4.27
C ALA A 335 3.48 -23.88 -5.73
N GLY A 336 4.30 -22.95 -6.23
CA GLY A 336 4.69 -22.88 -7.65
C GLY A 336 3.62 -22.30 -8.59
N ASN A 337 2.58 -21.70 -8.04
CA ASN A 337 1.43 -21.14 -8.79
C ASN A 337 1.67 -19.64 -9.12
N THR A 338 2.84 -19.31 -9.65
CA THR A 338 3.24 -17.92 -9.89
C THR A 338 2.35 -17.19 -10.88
N ASP A 339 1.81 -17.91 -11.89
CA ASP A 339 0.89 -17.35 -12.89
C ASP A 339 -0.47 -16.91 -12.31
N GLN A 340 -0.81 -17.37 -11.11
CA GLN A 340 -2.04 -17.01 -10.40
C GLN A 340 -1.88 -15.75 -9.51
N ILE A 341 -0.68 -15.20 -9.42
CA ILE A 341 -0.42 -13.99 -8.62
C ILE A 341 -1.15 -12.80 -9.23
N LYS A 342 -1.96 -12.12 -8.42
CA LYS A 342 -2.60 -10.84 -8.78
C LYS A 342 -1.63 -9.70 -8.54
N GLU A 343 -0.85 -9.37 -9.54
CA GLU A 343 0.19 -8.36 -9.43
C GLU A 343 -0.39 -6.95 -9.22
N CYS A 344 0.26 -6.15 -8.38
CA CYS A 344 -0.08 -4.75 -8.21
C CYS A 344 0.26 -3.96 -9.48
N ILE A 345 -0.71 -3.23 -10.02
CA ILE A 345 -0.56 -2.44 -11.26
C ILE A 345 -0.21 -0.97 -11.02
N GLY A 346 0.06 -0.56 -9.77
CA GLY A 346 0.43 0.82 -9.41
C GLY A 346 -0.67 1.87 -9.64
N CYS A 347 -1.95 1.49 -9.67
CA CYS A 347 -3.07 2.43 -9.94
C CYS A 347 -3.38 3.39 -8.78
N ASN A 348 -2.82 3.17 -7.60
CA ASN A 348 -2.94 3.98 -6.38
C ASN A 348 -4.38 4.19 -5.85
N ILE A 349 -5.37 3.39 -6.28
CA ILE A 349 -6.73 3.48 -5.74
C ILE A 349 -6.76 3.21 -4.22
N CYS A 350 -5.86 2.37 -3.72
CA CYS A 350 -5.73 2.05 -2.31
C CYS A 350 -5.13 3.19 -1.46
N VAL A 351 -4.55 4.21 -2.11
CA VAL A 351 -3.93 5.37 -1.45
C VAL A 351 -4.85 6.60 -1.49
N SER A 352 -5.87 6.60 -2.36
CA SER A 352 -6.65 7.81 -2.68
C SER A 352 -7.55 8.34 -1.57
N SER A 353 -7.86 7.53 -0.55
CA SER A 353 -8.82 7.91 0.50
C SER A 353 -8.58 7.24 1.85
N ASP A 354 -7.45 6.60 2.04
CA ASP A 354 -7.09 5.92 3.28
C ASP A 354 -7.06 6.88 4.48
N ASN A 355 -6.45 8.06 4.33
CA ASN A 355 -6.37 9.11 5.37
C ASN A 355 -7.72 9.76 5.72
N PHE A 356 -8.80 9.41 5.03
CA PHE A 356 -10.15 9.89 5.36
C PHE A 356 -10.99 8.82 6.08
N ALA A 357 -10.35 7.82 6.67
CA ALA A 357 -11.00 6.67 7.31
C ALA A 357 -12.02 5.96 6.39
N VAL A 358 -11.74 5.96 5.10
CA VAL A 358 -12.50 5.20 4.09
C VAL A 358 -11.76 3.90 3.82
N PRO A 359 -12.38 2.74 4.07
CA PRO A 359 -11.76 1.45 3.80
C PRO A 359 -11.22 1.37 2.37
N ILE A 360 -9.93 1.07 2.23
CA ILE A 360 -9.27 1.00 0.93
C ILE A 360 -9.89 -0.05 0.02
N ARG A 361 -9.68 0.13 -1.29
CA ARG A 361 -10.10 -0.79 -2.34
C ARG A 361 -8.92 -1.12 -3.23
N CYS A 362 -9.04 -2.20 -3.99
CA CYS A 362 -8.04 -2.60 -4.97
C CYS A 362 -8.71 -2.96 -6.30
N THR A 363 -8.12 -2.50 -7.41
CA THR A 363 -8.59 -2.84 -8.75
C THR A 363 -8.29 -4.30 -9.12
N GLN A 364 -7.30 -4.91 -8.49
CA GLN A 364 -6.92 -6.31 -8.71
C GLN A 364 -7.60 -7.27 -7.75
N ASN A 365 -7.89 -6.82 -6.52
CA ASN A 365 -8.48 -7.63 -5.46
C ASN A 365 -9.84 -7.06 -5.03
N PRO A 366 -10.97 -7.57 -5.57
CA PRO A 366 -12.30 -7.07 -5.24
C PRO A 366 -12.74 -7.40 -3.81
N THR A 367 -12.02 -8.28 -3.09
CA THR A 367 -12.35 -8.62 -1.70
C THR A 367 -11.80 -7.61 -0.69
N MET A 368 -10.83 -6.77 -1.11
CA MET A 368 -10.18 -5.80 -0.23
C MET A 368 -11.18 -4.86 0.44
N GLY A 369 -11.12 -4.82 1.78
CA GLY A 369 -12.00 -4.04 2.65
C GLY A 369 -13.38 -4.66 2.90
N GLU A 370 -13.60 -5.91 2.46
CA GLU A 370 -14.85 -6.65 2.65
C GLU A 370 -14.64 -7.94 3.46
N GLU A 371 -13.42 -8.20 3.92
CA GLU A 371 -13.02 -9.42 4.60
C GLU A 371 -13.89 -9.68 5.83
N TRP A 372 -14.06 -8.68 6.69
CA TRP A 372 -14.89 -8.80 7.89
C TRP A 372 -16.38 -8.66 7.60
N ARG A 373 -16.78 -7.61 6.86
CA ARG A 373 -18.19 -7.29 6.65
C ARG A 373 -18.95 -8.34 5.87
N ARG A 374 -18.29 -8.96 4.87
CA ARG A 374 -18.88 -9.96 3.98
C ARG A 374 -18.28 -11.35 4.17
N GLY A 375 -17.19 -11.46 4.92
CA GLY A 375 -16.42 -12.70 5.04
C GLY A 375 -15.83 -13.12 3.70
N TRP A 376 -15.42 -12.15 2.87
CA TRP A 376 -14.83 -12.45 1.57
C TRP A 376 -13.35 -12.79 1.70
N ASP A 377 -12.98 -13.90 1.10
CA ASP A 377 -11.61 -14.39 0.99
C ASP A 377 -11.35 -14.68 -0.49
N PRO A 378 -10.30 -14.14 -1.11
CA PRO A 378 -10.07 -14.30 -2.55
C PRO A 378 -9.75 -15.73 -2.96
N GLU A 379 -9.32 -16.59 -2.05
CA GLU A 379 -9.01 -17.99 -2.33
C GLU A 379 -10.08 -18.98 -1.82
N SER A 380 -10.96 -18.55 -0.91
CA SER A 380 -12.03 -19.39 -0.36
C SER A 380 -13.40 -18.92 -0.83
N ILE A 381 -13.83 -19.41 -1.99
CA ILE A 381 -15.07 -18.99 -2.64
C ILE A 381 -16.20 -19.96 -2.33
N LYS A 382 -17.33 -19.43 -1.84
CA LYS A 382 -18.53 -20.25 -1.54
C LYS A 382 -19.06 -20.89 -2.83
N PRO A 383 -19.40 -22.20 -2.83
CA PRO A 383 -19.90 -22.88 -4.01
C PRO A 383 -21.28 -22.33 -4.45
N LYS A 384 -21.69 -22.67 -5.67
CA LYS A 384 -23.03 -22.35 -6.20
C LYS A 384 -24.12 -22.94 -5.32
N LYS A 385 -25.28 -22.29 -5.31
CA LYS A 385 -26.47 -22.75 -4.59
C LYS A 385 -27.54 -23.35 -5.50
N THR A 386 -27.40 -23.18 -6.82
CA THR A 386 -28.37 -23.63 -7.83
C THR A 386 -27.60 -24.11 -9.06
N ASP A 387 -28.25 -24.92 -9.91
CA ASP A 387 -27.68 -25.39 -11.19
C ASP A 387 -28.02 -24.49 -12.37
N GLN A 388 -28.52 -23.28 -12.13
CA GLN A 388 -28.80 -22.31 -13.17
C GLN A 388 -27.53 -21.89 -13.90
N LYS A 389 -27.62 -21.69 -15.21
CA LYS A 389 -26.55 -21.11 -16.03
C LYS A 389 -26.49 -19.59 -15.84
N ALA A 390 -25.35 -18.99 -16.17
CA ALA A 390 -25.13 -17.56 -16.13
C ALA A 390 -24.65 -17.06 -17.50
N LEU A 391 -25.23 -15.96 -17.97
CA LEU A 391 -24.80 -15.22 -19.16
C LEU A 391 -24.13 -13.93 -18.71
N VAL A 392 -22.89 -13.72 -19.14
CA VAL A 392 -22.14 -12.47 -18.95
C VAL A 392 -21.93 -11.81 -20.29
N ILE A 393 -22.35 -10.54 -20.42
CA ILE A 393 -22.29 -9.78 -21.67
C ILE A 393 -21.26 -8.68 -21.54
N GLY A 394 -20.17 -8.78 -22.31
CA GLY A 394 -19.01 -7.91 -22.28
C GLY A 394 -17.84 -8.51 -21.50
N SER A 395 -16.65 -8.46 -22.07
CA SER A 395 -15.41 -9.03 -21.55
C SER A 395 -14.41 -8.00 -21.04
N GLY A 396 -14.87 -6.80 -20.68
CA GLY A 396 -14.06 -5.84 -19.95
C GLY A 396 -13.70 -6.36 -18.54
N PRO A 397 -12.92 -5.61 -17.74
CA PRO A 397 -12.49 -6.07 -16.39
C PRO A 397 -13.64 -6.57 -15.51
N SER A 398 -14.80 -5.93 -15.58
CA SER A 398 -16.00 -6.31 -14.83
C SER A 398 -16.56 -7.66 -15.27
N GLY A 399 -16.68 -7.87 -16.59
CA GLY A 399 -17.21 -9.13 -17.13
C GLY A 399 -16.25 -10.30 -16.93
N LEU A 400 -14.95 -10.08 -17.11
CA LEU A 400 -13.92 -11.09 -16.83
C LEU A 400 -13.93 -11.50 -15.36
N GLU A 401 -13.97 -10.53 -14.42
CA GLU A 401 -14.05 -10.84 -12.98
C GLU A 401 -15.34 -11.60 -12.65
N CYS A 402 -16.48 -11.15 -13.18
CA CYS A 402 -17.78 -11.80 -12.98
C CYS A 402 -17.75 -13.26 -13.47
N SER A 403 -17.30 -13.49 -14.70
CA SER A 403 -17.20 -14.83 -15.30
C SER A 403 -16.28 -15.75 -14.50
N MET A 404 -15.10 -15.25 -14.12
CA MET A 404 -14.14 -15.99 -13.32
C MET A 404 -14.74 -16.39 -11.97
N GLN A 405 -15.38 -15.46 -11.25
CA GLN A 405 -15.95 -15.73 -9.93
C GLN A 405 -17.14 -16.71 -9.98
N LEU A 406 -18.01 -16.58 -10.98
CA LEU A 406 -19.12 -17.49 -11.19
C LEU A 406 -18.61 -18.92 -11.50
N ALA A 407 -17.60 -19.03 -12.36
CA ALA A 407 -17.01 -20.34 -12.68
C ALA A 407 -16.28 -20.96 -11.48
N ARG A 408 -15.55 -20.19 -10.69
CA ARG A 408 -14.93 -20.65 -9.44
C ARG A 408 -15.97 -21.17 -8.44
N ARG A 409 -17.18 -20.61 -8.46
CA ARG A 409 -18.32 -21.10 -7.67
C ARG A 409 -18.97 -22.37 -8.24
N GLY A 410 -18.63 -22.76 -9.47
CA GLY A 410 -19.15 -23.97 -10.14
C GLY A 410 -20.37 -23.72 -11.03
N TYR A 411 -20.73 -22.47 -11.36
CA TYR A 411 -21.74 -22.19 -12.36
C TYR A 411 -21.19 -22.46 -13.77
N HIS A 412 -22.08 -22.89 -14.68
CA HIS A 412 -21.79 -22.84 -16.12
C HIS A 412 -22.00 -21.42 -16.61
N VAL A 413 -20.97 -20.84 -17.23
CA VAL A 413 -20.93 -19.44 -17.64
C VAL A 413 -20.80 -19.36 -19.17
N THR A 414 -21.69 -18.60 -19.79
CA THR A 414 -21.53 -18.14 -21.18
C THR A 414 -21.07 -16.70 -21.14
N LEU A 415 -19.87 -16.43 -21.69
CA LEU A 415 -19.31 -15.07 -21.82
C LEU A 415 -19.40 -14.65 -23.29
N ALA A 416 -20.22 -13.62 -23.59
CA ALA A 416 -20.36 -13.05 -24.92
C ALA A 416 -19.62 -11.70 -25.01
N GLU A 417 -18.85 -11.52 -26.08
CA GLU A 417 -18.09 -10.30 -26.36
C GLU A 417 -18.33 -9.86 -27.81
N ALA A 418 -18.64 -8.58 -28.00
CA ALA A 418 -18.87 -8.00 -29.34
C ALA A 418 -17.59 -7.93 -30.17
N ASP A 419 -16.45 -7.67 -29.55
CA ASP A 419 -15.15 -7.57 -30.21
C ASP A 419 -14.47 -8.94 -30.37
N ASN A 420 -13.43 -8.98 -31.24
CA ASN A 420 -12.58 -10.16 -31.40
C ASN A 420 -11.52 -10.33 -30.30
N LYS A 421 -11.35 -9.34 -29.41
CA LYS A 421 -10.39 -9.33 -28.30
C LYS A 421 -11.11 -9.20 -26.96
N LEU A 422 -10.65 -9.99 -25.98
CA LEU A 422 -11.14 -9.93 -24.61
C LEU A 422 -10.28 -8.95 -23.79
N GLY A 423 -10.91 -8.19 -22.89
CA GLY A 423 -10.22 -7.25 -22.00
C GLY A 423 -10.80 -5.83 -22.01
N GLY A 424 -11.56 -5.48 -23.04
CA GLY A 424 -12.22 -4.18 -23.15
C GLY A 424 -11.24 -3.00 -23.12
N ARG A 425 -11.66 -1.88 -22.50
CA ARG A 425 -10.90 -0.62 -22.46
C ARG A 425 -9.47 -0.76 -21.93
N VAL A 426 -9.21 -1.66 -21.00
CA VAL A 426 -7.87 -1.81 -20.38
C VAL A 426 -6.79 -2.20 -21.39
N LEU A 427 -7.16 -2.86 -22.50
CA LEU A 427 -6.22 -3.19 -23.58
C LEU A 427 -5.69 -1.92 -24.26
N PHE A 428 -6.55 -0.94 -24.40
CA PHE A 428 -6.21 0.35 -24.98
C PHE A 428 -5.41 1.22 -23.99
N GLU A 429 -5.87 1.33 -22.76
CA GLU A 429 -5.21 2.11 -21.72
C GLU A 429 -3.80 1.57 -21.42
N SER A 430 -3.62 0.25 -21.43
CA SER A 430 -2.31 -0.38 -21.20
C SER A 430 -1.31 -0.18 -22.35
N SER A 431 -1.75 0.29 -23.51
CA SER A 431 -0.86 0.66 -24.62
C SER A 431 -0.18 2.02 -24.43
N LEU A 432 -0.66 2.82 -23.49
CA LEU A 432 -0.09 4.13 -23.18
C LEU A 432 1.25 3.98 -22.45
N LYS A 433 2.15 4.93 -22.69
CA LYS A 433 3.46 4.98 -22.06
C LYS A 433 3.31 5.01 -20.52
N GLY A 434 4.02 4.12 -19.83
CA GLY A 434 3.99 4.00 -18.38
C GLY A 434 2.82 3.20 -17.80
N LEU A 435 1.84 2.77 -18.61
CA LEU A 435 0.66 2.03 -18.16
C LEU A 435 0.64 0.55 -18.58
N SER A 436 1.72 0.01 -19.13
CA SER A 436 1.79 -1.38 -19.61
C SER A 436 1.40 -2.42 -18.55
N ALA A 437 1.71 -2.17 -17.28
CA ALA A 437 1.32 -3.03 -16.17
C ALA A 437 -0.21 -3.17 -16.00
N TRP A 438 -1.01 -2.25 -16.53
CA TRP A 438 -2.48 -2.31 -16.44
C TRP A 438 -3.06 -3.46 -17.26
N LYS A 439 -2.34 -3.96 -18.25
CA LYS A 439 -2.74 -5.15 -19.01
C LYS A 439 -2.94 -6.39 -18.09
N ARG A 440 -2.23 -6.45 -16.98
CA ARG A 440 -2.35 -7.52 -15.97
C ARG A 440 -3.77 -7.64 -15.39
N VAL A 441 -4.60 -6.59 -15.48
CA VAL A 441 -6.02 -6.64 -15.08
C VAL A 441 -6.78 -7.67 -15.91
N SER A 442 -6.54 -7.70 -17.23
CA SER A 442 -7.15 -8.68 -18.11
C SER A 442 -6.39 -10.00 -18.13
N ASP A 443 -5.06 -9.97 -18.18
CA ASP A 443 -4.23 -11.17 -18.37
C ASP A 443 -4.40 -12.18 -17.23
N ASN A 444 -4.38 -11.74 -15.97
CA ASN A 444 -4.61 -12.64 -14.82
C ASN A 444 -5.99 -13.30 -14.87
N ARG A 445 -7.03 -12.53 -15.18
CA ARG A 445 -8.41 -13.05 -15.26
C ARG A 445 -8.60 -14.01 -16.42
N LEU A 446 -8.01 -13.70 -17.57
CA LEU A 446 -8.04 -14.58 -18.74
C LEU A 446 -7.31 -15.90 -18.49
N TYR A 447 -6.13 -15.84 -17.84
CA TYR A 447 -5.42 -17.04 -17.43
C TYR A 447 -6.29 -17.94 -16.55
N GLU A 448 -6.89 -17.39 -15.50
CA GLU A 448 -7.78 -18.11 -14.60
C GLU A 448 -9.02 -18.70 -15.34
N ILE A 449 -9.63 -17.95 -16.24
CA ILE A 449 -10.78 -18.38 -17.04
C ILE A 449 -10.40 -19.55 -17.95
N GLN A 450 -9.24 -19.48 -18.59
CA GLN A 450 -8.76 -20.55 -19.51
C GLN A 450 -8.49 -21.87 -18.79
N GLN A 451 -8.26 -21.86 -17.47
CA GLN A 451 -8.11 -23.07 -16.66
C GLN A 451 -9.46 -23.72 -16.27
N LYS A 452 -10.61 -23.15 -16.70
CA LYS A 452 -11.95 -23.59 -16.31
C LYS A 452 -12.68 -24.29 -17.46
N ASN A 453 -13.27 -25.46 -17.16
CA ASN A 453 -14.05 -26.25 -18.14
C ASN A 453 -15.54 -25.85 -18.18
N ASN A 454 -15.96 -24.91 -17.32
CA ASN A 454 -17.35 -24.50 -17.16
C ASN A 454 -17.58 -23.04 -17.61
N ILE A 455 -16.71 -22.52 -18.49
CA ILE A 455 -16.89 -21.23 -19.18
C ILE A 455 -16.82 -21.46 -20.68
N GLU A 456 -17.85 -21.00 -21.39
CA GLU A 456 -17.87 -20.90 -22.85
C GLU A 456 -17.73 -19.44 -23.26
N ILE A 457 -16.82 -19.16 -24.20
CA ILE A 457 -16.50 -17.79 -24.64
C ILE A 457 -16.88 -17.63 -26.10
N TYR A 458 -17.73 -16.66 -26.38
CA TYR A 458 -18.16 -16.28 -27.73
C TYR A 458 -17.67 -14.86 -28.02
N LYS A 459 -16.75 -14.74 -28.97
CA LYS A 459 -16.27 -13.49 -29.52
C LYS A 459 -17.08 -13.07 -30.75
N GLU A 460 -16.95 -11.80 -31.13
CA GLU A 460 -17.69 -11.26 -32.29
C GLU A 460 -19.21 -11.55 -32.20
N SER A 461 -19.71 -11.49 -30.95
CA SER A 461 -21.06 -11.91 -30.56
C SER A 461 -21.77 -10.77 -29.86
N GLU A 462 -22.19 -9.76 -30.61
CA GLU A 462 -23.07 -8.71 -30.09
C GLU A 462 -24.48 -9.28 -29.89
N LEU A 463 -24.98 -9.24 -28.65
CA LEU A 463 -26.28 -9.81 -28.28
C LEU A 463 -27.37 -8.76 -28.30
N THR A 464 -28.47 -9.04 -29.03
CA THR A 464 -29.73 -8.29 -28.93
C THR A 464 -30.62 -8.89 -27.82
N LEU A 465 -31.73 -8.21 -27.50
CA LEU A 465 -32.72 -8.71 -26.57
C LEU A 465 -33.35 -10.04 -27.03
N GLU A 466 -33.57 -10.19 -28.34
CA GLU A 466 -34.09 -11.42 -28.94
C GLU A 466 -33.11 -12.58 -28.71
N HIS A 467 -31.82 -12.41 -29.02
CA HIS A 467 -30.79 -13.40 -28.79
C HIS A 467 -30.73 -13.82 -27.31
N ILE A 468 -30.84 -12.86 -26.37
CA ILE A 468 -30.82 -13.15 -24.93
C ILE A 468 -32.02 -14.00 -24.51
N ASN A 469 -33.22 -13.68 -25.03
CA ASN A 469 -34.43 -14.43 -24.76
C ASN A 469 -34.38 -15.87 -25.32
N GLU A 470 -33.83 -16.05 -26.52
CA GLU A 470 -33.65 -17.35 -27.16
C GLU A 470 -32.70 -18.26 -26.39
N LEU A 471 -31.66 -17.71 -25.73
CA LEU A 471 -30.74 -18.47 -24.91
C LEU A 471 -31.41 -19.08 -23.66
N GLY A 472 -32.52 -18.54 -23.20
CA GLY A 472 -33.29 -19.06 -22.06
C GLY A 472 -32.52 -19.06 -20.73
N ILE A 473 -31.49 -18.19 -20.59
CA ILE A 473 -30.69 -18.08 -19.39
C ILE A 473 -31.25 -16.96 -18.50
N ASN A 474 -31.60 -17.29 -17.26
CA ASN A 474 -32.26 -16.36 -16.36
C ASN A 474 -31.29 -15.45 -15.56
N ASN A 475 -30.03 -15.87 -15.38
CA ASN A 475 -29.02 -15.06 -14.68
C ASN A 475 -28.16 -14.32 -15.69
N ILE A 476 -28.49 -13.06 -15.92
CA ILE A 476 -27.84 -12.19 -16.92
C ILE A 476 -27.06 -11.12 -16.20
N PHE A 477 -25.79 -10.97 -16.58
CA PHE A 477 -24.86 -9.97 -16.06
C PHE A 477 -24.41 -9.04 -17.18
N LEU A 478 -24.81 -7.78 -17.11
CA LEU A 478 -24.43 -6.76 -18.09
C LEU A 478 -23.11 -6.11 -17.67
N ALA A 479 -22.08 -6.28 -18.48
CA ALA A 479 -20.75 -5.73 -18.30
C ALA A 479 -20.25 -5.02 -19.56
N THR A 480 -21.17 -4.39 -20.30
CA THR A 480 -20.95 -3.77 -21.62
C THR A 480 -20.14 -2.47 -21.59
N GLY A 481 -19.70 -2.06 -20.40
CA GLY A 481 -18.88 -0.86 -20.21
C GLY A 481 -19.66 0.44 -20.29
N SER A 482 -18.94 1.50 -20.66
CA SER A 482 -19.50 2.86 -20.80
C SER A 482 -18.67 3.66 -21.81
N SER A 483 -19.26 4.67 -22.40
CA SER A 483 -18.59 5.64 -23.26
C SER A 483 -18.57 7.03 -22.62
N TRP A 484 -17.53 7.80 -22.91
CA TRP A 484 -17.45 9.19 -22.49
C TRP A 484 -18.44 10.06 -23.26
N ARG A 485 -19.04 10.99 -22.56
CA ARG A 485 -19.90 12.02 -23.13
C ARG A 485 -19.06 13.20 -23.62
N LYS A 486 -19.53 13.87 -24.69
CA LYS A 486 -18.89 15.06 -25.28
C LYS A 486 -19.59 16.37 -24.90
N ASP A 487 -20.70 16.30 -24.17
CA ASP A 487 -21.52 17.47 -23.84
C ASP A 487 -21.18 18.10 -22.49
N GLY A 488 -20.17 17.59 -21.79
CA GLY A 488 -19.72 18.09 -20.49
C GLY A 488 -20.62 17.73 -19.32
N VAL A 489 -21.67 16.92 -19.51
CA VAL A 489 -22.48 16.39 -18.41
C VAL A 489 -21.70 15.34 -17.65
N GLY A 490 -21.61 15.49 -16.33
CA GLY A 490 -20.87 14.59 -15.47
C GLY A 490 -21.28 14.71 -14.00
N ARG A 491 -20.42 14.24 -13.10
CA ARG A 491 -20.69 14.21 -11.65
C ARG A 491 -20.96 15.60 -11.06
N SER A 492 -20.18 16.59 -11.47
CA SER A 492 -20.23 17.97 -10.97
C SER A 492 -21.17 18.88 -11.79
N ARG A 493 -21.61 18.42 -12.95
CA ARG A 493 -22.44 19.21 -13.87
C ARG A 493 -23.56 18.37 -14.45
N ARG A 494 -24.81 18.79 -14.23
CA ARG A 494 -26.03 18.07 -14.65
C ARG A 494 -26.60 18.51 -16.00
N LYS A 495 -26.09 19.61 -16.57
CA LYS A 495 -26.56 20.17 -17.86
C LYS A 495 -25.40 20.26 -18.83
N PRO A 496 -25.65 20.12 -20.15
CA PRO A 496 -24.61 20.32 -21.17
C PRO A 496 -23.94 21.69 -21.06
N ILE A 497 -22.67 21.75 -21.46
CA ILE A 497 -21.94 23.02 -21.58
C ILE A 497 -22.37 23.67 -22.89
N LEU A 498 -22.87 24.91 -22.82
CA LEU A 498 -23.27 25.68 -24.00
C LEU A 498 -22.03 26.06 -24.83
N GLY A 499 -22.13 25.98 -26.14
CA GLY A 499 -21.06 26.38 -27.06
C GLY A 499 -20.03 25.28 -27.37
N LEU A 500 -20.13 24.09 -26.78
CA LEU A 500 -19.23 22.97 -27.11
C LEU A 500 -19.36 22.52 -28.57
N GLU A 501 -20.52 22.71 -29.19
CA GLU A 501 -20.81 22.40 -30.59
C GLU A 501 -19.93 23.19 -31.58
N SER A 502 -19.37 24.32 -31.16
CA SER A 502 -18.44 25.14 -31.96
C SER A 502 -16.97 24.74 -31.80
N LEU A 503 -16.68 23.75 -30.92
CA LEU A 503 -15.33 23.31 -30.60
C LEU A 503 -15.09 21.87 -31.04
N LYS A 504 -13.83 21.52 -31.31
CA LYS A 504 -13.44 20.12 -31.48
C LYS A 504 -13.35 19.46 -30.11
N VAL A 505 -14.43 18.80 -29.67
CA VAL A 505 -14.48 18.06 -28.42
C VAL A 505 -14.13 16.60 -28.66
N LEU A 506 -13.13 16.09 -27.98
CA LEU A 506 -12.68 14.70 -28.07
C LEU A 506 -12.93 13.97 -26.74
N THR A 507 -13.32 12.72 -26.84
CA THR A 507 -13.25 11.81 -25.70
C THR A 507 -11.78 11.41 -25.43
N PRO A 508 -11.43 10.89 -24.24
CA PRO A 508 -10.09 10.37 -24.00
C PRO A 508 -9.63 9.35 -25.04
N GLU A 509 -10.53 8.44 -25.46
CA GLU A 509 -10.22 7.43 -26.48
C GLU A 509 -9.93 8.06 -27.86
N GLU A 510 -10.70 9.06 -28.24
CA GLU A 510 -10.48 9.79 -29.50
C GLU A 510 -9.19 10.60 -29.44
N ALA A 511 -8.96 11.31 -28.35
CA ALA A 511 -7.74 12.10 -28.15
C ALA A 511 -6.48 11.24 -28.27
N ILE A 512 -6.50 10.02 -27.73
CA ILE A 512 -5.37 9.09 -27.83
C ILE A 512 -5.20 8.56 -29.26
N LYS A 513 -6.28 8.22 -29.94
CA LYS A 513 -6.25 7.76 -31.35
C LYS A 513 -5.74 8.86 -32.27
N GLU A 514 -6.18 10.10 -32.06
CA GLU A 514 -5.82 11.28 -32.83
C GLU A 514 -4.56 12.02 -32.34
N SER A 515 -3.85 11.50 -31.37
CA SER A 515 -2.77 12.22 -30.66
C SER A 515 -1.67 12.79 -31.56
N LYS A 516 -1.46 12.22 -32.73
CA LYS A 516 -0.49 12.72 -33.73
C LYS A 516 -0.97 13.96 -34.50
N ASP A 517 -2.28 14.21 -34.53
CA ASP A 517 -2.92 15.26 -35.31
C ASP A 517 -3.44 16.41 -34.43
N LEU A 518 -3.18 16.37 -33.11
CA LEU A 518 -3.58 17.42 -32.20
C LEU A 518 -2.57 18.57 -32.26
N SER A 519 -3.04 19.75 -32.65
CA SER A 519 -2.25 20.98 -32.70
C SER A 519 -3.04 22.16 -32.14
N GLY A 520 -2.33 23.16 -31.62
CA GLY A 520 -2.92 24.35 -31.02
C GLY A 520 -3.20 24.23 -29.53
N PRO A 521 -3.89 25.20 -28.91
CA PRO A 521 -4.25 25.16 -27.50
C PRO A 521 -5.19 23.99 -27.20
N ILE A 522 -4.83 23.17 -26.19
CA ILE A 522 -5.63 22.06 -25.71
C ILE A 522 -6.03 22.35 -24.26
N VAL A 523 -7.33 22.23 -23.97
CA VAL A 523 -7.87 22.34 -22.61
C VAL A 523 -8.36 20.96 -22.18
N VAL A 524 -7.96 20.53 -20.97
CA VAL A 524 -8.32 19.25 -20.36
C VAL A 524 -9.24 19.50 -19.16
#